data_375d88305f673d25ddeaf9db9b92de8b
#
_entry.id   375d88305f673d25ddeaf9db9b92de8b
#
_cell.length_a   1.000
_cell.length_b   1.000
_cell.length_c   1.000
_cell.angle_alpha   90.00
_cell.angle_beta   90.00
_cell.angle_gamma   90.00
#
_symmetry.space_group_name_H-M   'P 1'
#
loop_
_entity.id
_entity.type
_entity.pdbx_description
1 polymer ?
#
loop_
_entity_poly.entity_id
_entity_poly.type
_entity_poly.pdbx_seq_one_letter_code
_entity_poly.pdbx_strand_id
1 'polypeptide(L)'
;MIIDGNQKEKDAMAQFHLGNHEEGARLQEEFASEFRSEYKDKDHCPCTAACRYHGNCKECVAIHRAHQEHVPNCLRPLINAKLALLSELTEHSIVNEVTPE
;
A
#
# COMPACT_ATOMS: atom_id res chain seq x y z
N MET A 1 -3.28 -0.79 -16.11
CA MET A 1 -4.11 -0.65 -14.91
C MET A 1 -3.46 0.28 -13.89
N ILE A 2 -4.24 0.86 -13.03
CA ILE A 2 -3.73 1.67 -11.90
C ILE A 2 -3.59 0.76 -10.69
N ILE A 3 -2.41 0.73 -10.09
CA ILE A 3 -2.17 -0.05 -8.87
C ILE A 3 -2.38 0.83 -7.64
N ASP A 4 -1.62 1.91 -7.52
CA ASP A 4 -1.68 2.78 -6.34
C ASP A 4 -3.06 3.41 -6.21
N GLY A 5 -3.73 3.15 -5.09
CA GLY A 5 -5.08 3.65 -4.86
C GLY A 5 -6.14 3.00 -5.74
N ASN A 6 -5.91 1.77 -6.20
CA ASN A 6 -6.86 1.07 -7.06
C ASN A 6 -8.24 0.97 -6.44
N GLN A 7 -9.28 1.36 -7.19
CA GLN A 7 -10.64 1.43 -6.68
C GLN A 7 -11.21 0.06 -6.31
N LYS A 8 -10.91 -0.98 -7.09
CA LYS A 8 -11.41 -2.33 -6.78
C LYS A 8 -10.88 -2.83 -5.45
N GLU A 9 -9.59 -2.59 -5.17
CA GLU A 9 -8.99 -3.00 -3.91
C GLU A 9 -9.51 -2.17 -2.75
N LYS A 10 -9.77 -0.89 -2.94
CA LYS A 10 -10.41 -0.06 -1.92
C LYS A 10 -11.83 -0.54 -1.62
N ASP A 11 -12.58 -0.89 -2.66
CA ASP A 11 -13.93 -1.42 -2.50
C ASP A 11 -13.91 -2.78 -1.79
N ALA A 12 -12.92 -3.61 -2.10
CA ALA A 12 -12.72 -4.89 -1.42
C ALA A 12 -12.49 -4.68 0.07
N MET A 13 -11.61 -3.74 0.44
CA MET A 13 -11.33 -3.44 1.84
C MET A 13 -12.58 -2.91 2.57
N ALA A 14 -13.38 -2.08 1.90
CA ALA A 14 -14.64 -1.60 2.47
C ALA A 14 -15.58 -2.78 2.78
N GLN A 15 -15.67 -3.76 1.90
CA GLN A 15 -16.49 -4.95 2.11
C GLN A 15 -15.96 -5.81 3.27
N PHE A 16 -14.65 -5.99 3.35
CA PHE A 16 -14.05 -6.71 4.47
C PHE A 16 -14.35 -6.02 5.81
N HIS A 17 -14.27 -4.69 5.86
CA HIS A 17 -14.57 -3.93 7.08
C HIS A 17 -16.04 -4.05 7.49
N LEU A 18 -16.95 -4.26 6.53
CA LEU A 18 -18.37 -4.49 6.80
C LEU A 18 -18.69 -5.96 7.16
N GLY A 19 -17.70 -6.83 7.11
CA GLY A 19 -17.89 -8.26 7.36
C GLY A 19 -18.34 -9.06 6.16
N ASN A 20 -18.42 -8.44 4.97
CA ASN A 20 -18.82 -9.10 3.73
C ASN A 20 -17.61 -9.75 3.05
N HIS A 21 -17.09 -10.82 3.65
CA HIS A 21 -15.85 -11.46 3.22
C HIS A 21 -15.90 -12.05 1.81
N GLU A 22 -17.01 -12.62 1.41
CA GLU A 22 -17.17 -13.19 0.07
C GLU A 22 -17.09 -12.10 -1.00
N GLU A 23 -17.78 -10.98 -0.80
CA GLU A 23 -17.78 -9.86 -1.73
C GLU A 23 -16.39 -9.18 -1.76
N GLY A 24 -15.78 -9.01 -0.59
CA GLY A 24 -14.42 -8.49 -0.50
C GLY A 24 -13.44 -9.34 -1.29
N ALA A 25 -13.49 -10.66 -1.11
CA ALA A 25 -12.62 -11.60 -1.81
C ALA A 25 -12.87 -11.59 -3.32
N ARG A 26 -14.13 -11.46 -3.74
CA ARG A 26 -14.50 -11.37 -5.16
C ARG A 26 -13.88 -10.15 -5.83
N LEU A 27 -14.01 -8.99 -5.20
CA LEU A 27 -13.44 -7.74 -5.71
C LEU A 27 -11.91 -7.79 -5.74
N GLN A 28 -11.32 -8.34 -4.70
CA GLN A 28 -9.87 -8.50 -4.62
C GLN A 28 -9.36 -9.44 -5.72
N GLU A 29 -10.08 -10.52 -6.00
CA GLU A 29 -9.71 -11.44 -7.07
C GLU A 29 -9.85 -10.79 -8.45
N GLU A 30 -10.82 -9.88 -8.64
CA GLU A 30 -10.92 -9.11 -9.87
C GLU A 30 -9.66 -8.25 -10.09
N PHE A 31 -9.20 -7.58 -9.04
CA PHE A 31 -7.96 -6.81 -9.10
C PHE A 31 -6.76 -7.73 -9.39
N ALA A 32 -6.66 -8.83 -8.65
CA ALA A 32 -5.55 -9.76 -8.80
C ALA A 32 -5.49 -10.38 -10.20
N SER A 33 -6.65 -10.68 -10.78
CA SER A 33 -6.76 -11.22 -12.13
C SER A 33 -6.29 -10.21 -13.18
N GLU A 34 -6.70 -8.96 -13.06
CA GLU A 34 -6.22 -7.89 -13.95
C GLU A 34 -4.72 -7.69 -13.80
N PHE A 35 -4.22 -7.71 -12.57
CA PHE A 35 -2.80 -7.56 -12.29
C PHE A 35 -1.99 -8.68 -12.94
N ARG A 36 -2.41 -9.94 -12.78
CA ARG A 36 -1.73 -11.08 -13.38
C ARG A 36 -1.68 -10.99 -14.89
N SER A 37 -2.75 -10.51 -15.52
CA SER A 37 -2.82 -10.33 -16.96
C SER A 37 -1.90 -9.22 -17.45
N GLU A 38 -1.95 -8.06 -16.78
CA GLU A 38 -1.17 -6.86 -17.14
C GLU A 38 0.33 -7.08 -16.95
N TYR A 39 0.73 -7.73 -15.87
CA TYR A 39 2.13 -7.89 -15.48
C TYR A 39 2.63 -9.32 -15.63
N LYS A 40 2.07 -10.07 -16.57
CA LYS A 40 2.46 -11.45 -16.84
C LYS A 40 3.95 -11.59 -17.16
N ASP A 41 4.47 -10.67 -17.97
CA ASP A 41 5.85 -10.73 -18.47
C ASP A 41 6.69 -9.54 -18.01
N LYS A 42 6.20 -8.72 -17.10
CA LYS A 42 6.92 -7.53 -16.60
C LYS A 42 6.61 -7.28 -15.13
N ASP A 43 7.53 -6.58 -14.46
CA ASP A 43 7.32 -6.13 -13.10
C ASP A 43 6.52 -4.83 -13.09
N HIS A 44 5.88 -4.51 -11.97
CA HIS A 44 5.07 -3.31 -11.80
C HIS A 44 5.85 -2.16 -11.15
N CYS A 45 7.17 -2.23 -11.10
CA CYS A 45 8.01 -1.25 -10.44
C CYS A 45 7.79 0.16 -11.04
N PRO A 46 7.21 1.13 -10.30
CA PRO A 46 6.98 2.47 -10.79
C PRO A 46 8.19 3.39 -10.59
N CYS A 47 9.26 2.88 -9.96
CA CYS A 47 10.43 3.66 -9.63
C CYS A 47 11.16 4.14 -10.88
N THR A 48 11.40 5.47 -10.97
CA THR A 48 12.13 6.08 -12.08
C THR A 48 13.60 6.33 -11.74
N ALA A 49 14.02 6.02 -10.51
CA ALA A 49 15.40 6.18 -10.10
C ALA A 49 16.32 5.22 -10.85
N ALA A 50 17.55 5.62 -11.09
CA ALA A 50 18.57 4.75 -11.66
C ALA A 50 18.99 3.75 -10.59
N CYS A 51 18.22 2.67 -10.45
CA CYS A 51 18.42 1.66 -9.43
C CYS A 51 18.77 0.32 -10.09
N ARG A 52 19.76 -0.37 -9.51
CA ARG A 52 20.18 -1.70 -9.97
C ARG A 52 19.03 -2.69 -9.99
N TYR A 53 18.07 -2.54 -9.08
CA TYR A 53 16.95 -3.46 -8.88
C TYR A 53 15.65 -2.96 -9.49
N HIS A 54 15.72 -1.95 -10.32
CA HIS A 54 14.56 -1.43 -11.04
C HIS A 54 13.90 -2.55 -11.86
N GLY A 55 12.60 -2.71 -11.69
CA GLY A 55 11.87 -3.77 -12.38
C GLY A 55 12.01 -5.16 -11.74
N ASN A 56 12.62 -5.27 -10.58
CA ASN A 56 12.77 -6.52 -9.83
C ASN A 56 12.28 -6.33 -8.40
N CYS A 57 10.96 -6.33 -8.22
CA CYS A 57 10.33 -6.09 -6.92
C CYS A 57 10.70 -7.15 -5.88
N LYS A 58 10.87 -8.39 -6.30
CA LYS A 58 11.22 -9.48 -5.39
C LYS A 58 12.57 -9.22 -4.70
N GLU A 59 13.59 -8.87 -5.46
CA GLU A 59 14.90 -8.55 -4.91
C GLU A 59 14.88 -7.23 -4.16
N CYS A 60 14.20 -6.21 -4.71
CA CYS A 60 14.09 -4.90 -4.07
C CYS A 60 13.49 -5.00 -2.67
N VAL A 61 12.41 -5.75 -2.51
CA VAL A 61 11.77 -5.96 -1.20
C VAL A 61 12.70 -6.73 -0.27
N ALA A 62 13.37 -7.78 -0.77
CA ALA A 62 14.28 -8.57 0.05
C ALA A 62 15.44 -7.71 0.59
N ILE A 63 16.01 -6.84 -0.25
CA ILE A 63 17.10 -5.95 0.14
C ILE A 63 16.63 -4.97 1.22
N HIS A 64 15.46 -4.35 1.05
CA HIS A 64 14.93 -3.41 2.03
C HIS A 64 14.59 -4.09 3.36
N ARG A 65 14.10 -5.32 3.33
CA ARG A 65 13.89 -6.11 4.54
C ARG A 65 15.20 -6.48 5.21
N ALA A 66 16.24 -6.73 4.43
CA ALA A 66 17.55 -7.10 4.96
C ALA A 66 18.21 -5.94 5.72
N HIS A 67 18.24 -4.73 5.13
CA HIS A 67 18.89 -3.60 5.81
C HIS A 67 18.02 -2.90 6.84
N GLN A 68 16.70 -3.01 6.77
CA GLN A 68 15.76 -2.42 7.74
C GLN A 68 15.91 -0.91 7.98
N GLU A 69 16.42 -0.17 7.00
CA GLU A 69 16.61 1.27 7.14
C GLU A 69 15.47 2.09 6.53
N HIS A 70 14.94 1.65 5.39
CA HIS A 70 13.83 2.33 4.74
C HIS A 70 13.07 1.37 3.83
N VAL A 71 11.86 1.77 3.45
CA VAL A 71 11.04 0.99 2.51
C VAL A 71 11.41 1.29 1.06
N PRO A 72 11.03 0.41 0.11
CA PRO A 72 11.19 0.71 -1.31
C PRO A 72 10.52 2.03 -1.70
N ASN A 73 11.04 2.71 -2.72
CA ASN A 73 10.50 3.99 -3.19
C ASN A 73 9.01 3.95 -3.50
N CYS A 74 8.51 2.84 -4.03
CA CYS A 74 7.10 2.69 -4.38
C CYS A 74 6.17 2.72 -3.16
N LEU A 75 6.67 2.41 -1.97
CA LEU A 75 5.90 2.39 -0.73
C LEU A 75 6.04 3.67 0.09
N ARG A 76 7.03 4.52 -0.23
CA ARG A 76 7.25 5.77 0.52
C ARG A 76 6.05 6.70 0.54
N PRO A 77 5.37 6.97 -0.58
CA PRO A 77 4.22 7.88 -0.54
C PRO A 77 3.14 7.41 0.44
N LEU A 78 2.89 6.11 0.50
CA LEU A 78 1.91 5.55 1.43
C LEU A 78 2.36 5.72 2.89
N ILE A 79 3.61 5.38 3.18
CA ILE A 79 4.16 5.50 4.53
C ILE A 79 4.19 6.96 4.96
N ASN A 80 4.66 7.86 4.08
CA ASN A 80 4.73 9.28 4.38
C ASN A 80 3.35 9.88 4.61
N ALA A 81 2.33 9.44 3.88
CA ALA A 81 0.96 9.87 4.12
C ALA A 81 0.48 9.48 5.51
N LYS A 82 0.80 8.27 5.98
CA LYS A 82 0.45 7.83 7.33
C LYS A 82 1.21 8.62 8.40
N LEU A 83 2.49 8.88 8.17
CA LEU A 83 3.30 9.70 9.09
C LEU A 83 2.77 11.12 9.17
N ALA A 84 2.35 11.70 8.05
CA ALA A 84 1.76 13.04 8.02
C ALA A 84 0.48 13.09 8.87
N LEU A 85 -0.36 12.07 8.78
CA LEU A 85 -1.55 11.98 9.63
C LEU A 85 -1.20 11.97 11.11
N LEU A 86 -0.17 11.22 11.48
CA LEU A 86 0.30 11.20 12.88
C LEU A 86 0.86 12.54 13.32
N SER A 87 1.59 13.24 12.43
CA SER A 87 2.19 14.54 12.74
C SER A 87 1.17 15.66 12.90
N GLU A 88 -0.05 15.47 12.42
CA GLU A 88 -1.14 16.42 12.63
C GLU A 88 -1.71 16.37 14.04
N LEU A 89 -1.40 15.34 14.81
CA LEU A 89 -1.82 15.23 16.19
C LEU A 89 -1.06 16.26 17.04
N THR A 90 -1.81 17.03 17.81
CA THR A 90 -1.24 18.00 18.76
C THR A 90 -1.44 17.48 20.18
N GLU A 91 -0.76 18.08 21.14
CA GLU A 91 -0.97 17.78 22.55
C GLU A 91 -2.46 17.87 22.91
N HIS A 92 -3.13 18.89 22.43
CA HIS A 92 -4.54 19.09 22.68
C HIS A 92 -5.42 18.01 22.05
N SER A 93 -5.12 17.62 20.80
CA SER A 93 -5.84 16.53 20.12
C SER A 93 -5.68 15.21 20.85
N ILE A 94 -4.46 14.91 21.29
CA ILE A 94 -4.17 13.68 22.02
C ILE A 94 -4.96 13.62 23.33
N VAL A 95 -5.01 14.73 24.06
CA VAL A 95 -5.76 14.81 25.32
C VAL A 95 -7.24 14.54 25.07
N ASN A 96 -7.81 15.12 24.03
CA ASN A 96 -9.22 14.90 23.69
C ASN A 96 -9.52 13.45 23.29
N GLU A 97 -8.57 12.77 22.65
CA GLU A 97 -8.77 11.40 22.18
C GLU A 97 -8.57 10.35 23.29
N VAL A 98 -7.59 10.57 24.18
CA VAL A 98 -7.25 9.56 25.21
C VAL A 98 -7.90 9.87 26.57
N THR A 99 -8.42 11.05 26.77
CA THR A 99 -9.09 11.46 28.00
C THR A 99 -10.48 12.01 27.66
N PRO A 100 -11.41 11.14 27.26
CA PRO A 100 -12.74 11.59 26.89
C PRO A 100 -13.44 12.26 28.08
N GLU A 101 -14.11 13.35 27.80
CA GLU A 101 -14.88 14.07 28.80
C GLU A 101 -16.18 13.37 29.15
#